data_9567e3b2ae101c0218ef0818b58f4c7c
#
_entry.id   9567e3b2ae101c0218ef0818b58f4c7c
#
_cell.length_a   1.000
_cell.length_b   1.000
_cell.length_c   1.000
_cell.angle_alpha   90.00
_cell.angle_beta   90.00
_cell.angle_gamma   90.00
#
_symmetry.space_group_name_H-M   'P 1'
#
loop_
_entity.id
_entity.type
_entity.pdbx_description
1 polymer ?
#
loop_
_entity_poly.entity_id
_entity_poly.type
_entity_poly.pdbx_seq_one_letter_code
_entity_poly.pdbx_strand_id
1 'polypeptide(L)'
;METRRELLDLVRAARAHLEALADSGVEQLPGRLPSVAAKAMPRTRAPVESAPLLVPVAPAPAPSSGTTRPPPIEALAATPRVGASAPPRRVLSSEERRRQLQVLSDEVASCTRCPLHATRTRTVFARGNPDAELVFVGEGPTREDELQGEPFVGPAGELLDKMIGAMGCGRDDAYIMTVVKCRSFEPADPTKDRKPDAGEMAACRPFFDRQLELLDPSALVGLGATAVQALTGSTTPITRLRGTWRLFKGRVPLMPTFHPAYLLRSPDKKRDVWDDLKQVMQRLGKDSSPKDR
;
A
#
# COMPACT_ATOMS: atom_id res chain seq x y z
N MET A 1 36.15 2.86 16.94
CA MET A 1 36.78 2.79 15.59
C MET A 1 37.22 1.37 15.21
N GLU A 2 37.46 0.52 16.17
CA GLU A 2 37.90 -0.88 16.01
C GLU A 2 36.84 -1.76 15.33
N THR A 3 35.60 -1.68 15.78
CA THR A 3 34.46 -2.46 15.25
C THR A 3 34.16 -2.24 13.76
N ARG A 4 34.43 -1.03 13.23
CA ARG A 4 34.20 -0.75 11.80
C ARG A 4 35.28 -1.38 10.92
N ARG A 5 36.50 -1.47 11.43
CA ARG A 5 37.64 -2.09 10.73
C ARG A 5 37.47 -3.61 10.69
N GLU A 6 37.10 -4.21 11.82
CA GLU A 6 36.77 -5.64 11.92
C GLU A 6 35.63 -6.04 10.97
N LEU A 7 34.57 -5.21 10.89
CA LEU A 7 33.44 -5.47 9.98
C LEU A 7 33.87 -5.41 8.51
N LEU A 8 34.73 -4.46 8.14
CA LEU A 8 35.24 -4.34 6.79
C LEU A 8 36.14 -5.54 6.42
N ASP A 9 36.95 -6.01 7.36
CA ASP A 9 37.81 -7.16 7.14
C ASP A 9 37.00 -8.47 7.02
N LEU A 10 35.91 -8.59 7.78
CA LEU A 10 34.97 -9.72 7.66
C LEU A 10 34.25 -9.74 6.32
N VAL A 11 33.83 -8.59 5.84
CA VAL A 11 33.18 -8.44 4.52
C VAL A 11 34.16 -8.78 3.38
N ARG A 12 35.42 -8.34 3.49
CA ARG A 12 36.46 -8.69 2.50
C ARG A 12 36.74 -10.18 2.48
N ALA A 13 36.86 -10.80 3.65
CA ALA A 13 37.10 -12.24 3.75
C ALA A 13 35.92 -13.05 3.19
N ALA A 14 34.68 -12.66 3.47
CA ALA A 14 33.50 -13.30 2.93
C ALA A 14 33.42 -13.19 1.40
N ARG A 15 33.78 -12.01 0.84
CA ARG A 15 33.80 -11.79 -0.59
C ARG A 15 34.85 -12.65 -1.29
N ALA A 16 36.08 -12.70 -0.77
CA ALA A 16 37.14 -13.52 -1.31
C ALA A 16 36.79 -15.03 -1.29
N HIS A 17 36.08 -15.47 -0.24
CA HIS A 17 35.61 -16.84 -0.13
C HIS A 17 34.54 -17.19 -1.17
N LEU A 18 33.60 -16.26 -1.44
CA LEU A 18 32.59 -16.45 -2.48
C LEU A 18 33.19 -16.44 -3.90
N GLU A 19 34.17 -15.57 -4.15
CA GLU A 19 34.89 -15.54 -5.41
C GLU A 19 35.67 -16.88 -5.65
N ALA A 20 36.34 -17.41 -4.64
CA ALA A 20 37.02 -18.71 -4.71
C ALA A 20 36.06 -19.89 -4.92
N LEU A 21 34.85 -19.84 -4.37
CA LEU A 21 33.80 -20.84 -4.60
C LEU A 21 33.25 -20.77 -6.03
N ALA A 22 33.06 -19.56 -6.55
CA ALA A 22 32.64 -19.37 -7.95
C ALA A 22 33.69 -19.91 -8.95
N ASP A 23 34.98 -19.65 -8.70
CA ASP A 23 36.09 -20.15 -9.53
C ASP A 23 36.25 -21.68 -9.44
N SER A 24 35.79 -22.31 -8.38
CA SER A 24 35.80 -23.77 -8.20
C SER A 24 34.61 -24.50 -8.84
N GLY A 25 33.69 -23.77 -9.52
CA GLY A 25 32.56 -24.36 -10.23
C GLY A 25 31.40 -24.79 -9.33
N VAL A 26 31.30 -24.27 -8.11
CA VAL A 26 30.18 -24.54 -7.20
C VAL A 26 29.00 -23.68 -7.57
N GLU A 27 28.01 -24.22 -8.29
CA GLU A 27 26.77 -23.51 -8.68
C GLU A 27 25.70 -23.44 -7.59
N GLN A 28 25.81 -24.21 -6.51
CA GLN A 28 24.87 -24.20 -5.42
C GLN A 28 25.55 -24.37 -4.05
N LEU A 29 25.23 -23.50 -3.12
CA LEU A 29 25.64 -23.64 -1.71
C LEU A 29 24.73 -24.66 -0.99
N PRO A 30 25.29 -25.58 -0.16
CA PRO A 30 24.47 -26.51 0.61
C PRO A 30 23.58 -25.76 1.62
N GLY A 31 22.28 -26.03 1.58
CA GLY A 31 21.20 -25.28 2.22
C GLY A 31 21.08 -25.38 3.75
N ARG A 32 22.18 -25.52 4.51
CA ARG A 32 22.19 -25.40 5.99
C ARG A 32 23.42 -24.65 6.46
N LEU A 33 23.21 -23.41 6.87
CA LEU A 33 24.19 -22.71 7.71
C LEU A 33 24.23 -23.34 9.11
N PRO A 34 25.43 -23.57 9.71
CA PRO A 34 25.51 -24.02 11.08
C PRO A 34 24.94 -22.97 12.02
N SER A 35 24.06 -23.41 12.93
CA SER A 35 23.50 -22.57 13.99
C SER A 35 24.65 -22.02 14.84
N VAL A 36 24.90 -20.72 14.77
CA VAL A 36 25.81 -20.04 15.69
C VAL A 36 25.09 -19.94 17.03
N ALA A 37 25.48 -20.77 17.98
CA ALA A 37 24.99 -20.72 19.34
C ALA A 37 25.32 -19.33 19.94
N ALA A 38 24.30 -18.52 20.17
CA ALA A 38 24.43 -17.24 20.83
C ALA A 38 24.89 -17.47 22.27
N LYS A 39 26.12 -17.03 22.58
CA LYS A 39 26.66 -17.03 23.93
C LYS A 39 25.85 -16.06 24.78
N ALA A 40 25.02 -16.60 25.69
CA ALA A 40 24.14 -15.84 26.55
C ALA A 40 24.94 -14.88 27.43
N MET A 41 24.71 -13.59 27.33
CA MET A 41 25.19 -12.60 28.28
C MET A 41 24.36 -12.70 29.58
N PRO A 42 24.97 -12.58 30.77
CA PRO A 42 24.25 -12.67 32.04
C PRO A 42 23.33 -11.47 32.22
N ARG A 43 22.04 -11.74 32.39
CA ARG A 43 21.02 -10.74 32.75
C ARG A 43 21.13 -10.48 34.27
N THR A 44 21.63 -9.31 34.61
CA THR A 44 21.47 -8.78 35.98
C THR A 44 20.02 -8.41 36.21
N ARG A 45 19.37 -9.16 37.06
CA ARG A 45 18.00 -8.96 37.48
C ARG A 45 18.00 -8.01 38.70
N ALA A 46 17.48 -6.79 38.51
CA ALA A 46 17.16 -5.91 39.64
C ALA A 46 15.89 -6.41 40.36
N PRO A 47 15.79 -6.31 41.70
CA PRO A 47 14.62 -6.77 42.42
C PRO A 47 13.44 -5.83 42.19
N VAL A 48 12.31 -6.40 41.76
CA VAL A 48 11.01 -5.68 41.74
C VAL A 48 10.38 -5.90 43.12
N GLU A 49 10.25 -4.80 43.83
CA GLU A 49 9.57 -4.68 45.11
C GLU A 49 8.07 -4.92 44.95
N SER A 50 7.54 -5.81 45.72
CA SER A 50 6.14 -6.23 45.74
C SER A 50 5.29 -5.15 46.39
N ALA A 51 4.29 -4.63 45.74
CA ALA A 51 3.22 -3.84 46.34
C ALA A 51 1.92 -4.64 46.36
N PRO A 52 1.16 -4.59 47.44
CA PRO A 52 -0.01 -5.41 47.68
C PRO A 52 -1.32 -4.65 47.45
N LEU A 53 -2.39 -5.38 47.55
CA LEU A 53 -3.77 -5.03 47.84
C LEU A 53 -4.77 -5.26 46.68
N LEU A 54 -5.28 -6.50 46.80
CA LEU A 54 -6.55 -6.89 46.22
C LEU A 54 -7.70 -6.12 46.90
N VAL A 55 -8.45 -5.37 46.11
CA VAL A 55 -9.78 -4.86 46.48
C VAL A 55 -10.81 -5.82 45.89
N PRO A 56 -11.77 -6.35 46.63
CA PRO A 56 -12.79 -7.26 46.11
C PRO A 56 -13.81 -6.48 45.29
N VAL A 57 -13.92 -6.83 44.01
CA VAL A 57 -15.00 -6.35 43.13
C VAL A 57 -16.23 -7.24 43.36
N ALA A 58 -17.35 -6.62 43.69
CA ALA A 58 -18.64 -7.29 43.85
C ALA A 58 -19.13 -7.81 42.47
N PRO A 59 -19.86 -8.95 42.44
CA PRO A 59 -20.35 -9.53 41.20
C PRO A 59 -21.46 -8.67 40.57
N ALA A 60 -21.31 -8.41 39.28
CA ALA A 60 -22.36 -7.75 38.50
C ALA A 60 -23.58 -8.68 38.30
N PRO A 61 -24.81 -8.15 38.24
CA PRO A 61 -26.01 -8.96 38.04
C PRO A 61 -26.07 -9.54 36.63
N ALA A 62 -26.56 -10.78 36.53
CA ALA A 62 -26.74 -11.51 35.30
C ALA A 62 -27.75 -10.80 34.36
N PRO A 63 -27.53 -10.81 33.03
CA PRO A 63 -28.49 -10.27 32.09
C PRO A 63 -29.71 -11.20 31.98
N SER A 64 -30.90 -10.63 32.17
CA SER A 64 -32.18 -11.29 31.96
C SER A 64 -32.38 -11.60 30.48
N SER A 65 -32.70 -12.86 30.20
CA SER A 65 -33.08 -13.38 28.88
C SER A 65 -34.42 -12.79 28.44
N GLY A 66 -34.37 -11.71 27.66
CA GLY A 66 -35.51 -11.19 26.91
C GLY A 66 -35.34 -11.54 25.42
N THR A 67 -36.04 -12.59 24.98
CA THR A 67 -36.13 -13.00 23.59
C THR A 67 -37.04 -12.02 22.85
N THR A 68 -36.49 -10.99 22.25
CA THR A 68 -37.18 -10.17 21.26
C THR A 68 -36.67 -10.51 19.87
N ARG A 69 -37.49 -11.25 19.14
CA ARG A 69 -37.34 -11.56 17.71
C ARG A 69 -37.27 -10.25 16.92
N PRO A 70 -36.23 -10.02 16.09
CA PRO A 70 -36.21 -8.85 15.23
C PRO A 70 -37.29 -8.95 14.15
N PRO A 71 -37.91 -7.82 13.76
CA PRO A 71 -38.91 -7.82 12.69
C PRO A 71 -38.29 -8.20 11.34
N PRO A 72 -39.12 -8.70 10.39
CA PRO A 72 -38.63 -9.09 9.06
C PRO A 72 -38.06 -7.87 8.34
N ILE A 73 -36.88 -8.04 7.78
CA ILE A 73 -36.26 -7.05 6.89
C ILE A 73 -37.01 -7.12 5.57
N GLU A 74 -37.95 -6.24 5.40
CA GLU A 74 -38.61 -6.01 4.11
C GLU A 74 -37.55 -5.45 3.13
N ALA A 75 -37.41 -6.15 2.01
CA ALA A 75 -36.43 -5.85 0.97
C ALA A 75 -36.70 -4.45 0.37
N LEU A 76 -35.97 -3.45 0.80
CA LEU A 76 -35.88 -2.16 0.13
C LEU A 76 -34.93 -2.29 -1.08
N ALA A 77 -35.47 -2.83 -2.16
CA ALA A 77 -34.98 -2.57 -3.50
C ALA A 77 -35.33 -1.12 -3.87
N ALA A 78 -34.60 -0.17 -3.31
CA ALA A 78 -34.62 1.22 -3.75
C ALA A 78 -33.28 1.51 -4.40
N THR A 79 -33.22 1.47 -5.72
CA THR A 79 -32.20 2.12 -6.52
C THR A 79 -32.15 3.60 -6.08
N PRO A 80 -31.02 4.14 -5.57
CA PRO A 80 -30.93 5.55 -5.31
C PRO A 80 -31.07 6.30 -6.64
N ARG A 81 -32.16 7.03 -6.80
CA ARG A 81 -32.30 8.02 -7.86
C ARG A 81 -31.20 9.05 -7.69
N VAL A 82 -30.28 9.09 -8.64
CA VAL A 82 -29.28 10.14 -8.79
C VAL A 82 -30.04 11.43 -9.14
N GLY A 83 -30.30 12.23 -8.12
CA GLY A 83 -31.01 13.50 -8.24
C GLY A 83 -30.57 14.49 -7.17
N ALA A 84 -29.24 14.75 -7.10
CA ALA A 84 -28.71 15.97 -6.55
C ALA A 84 -27.57 16.38 -7.49
N SER A 85 -27.74 17.47 -8.20
CA SER A 85 -26.73 18.07 -9.06
C SER A 85 -25.53 18.42 -8.19
N ALA A 86 -24.47 17.59 -8.31
CA ALA A 86 -23.16 17.94 -7.76
C ALA A 86 -22.77 19.32 -8.34
N PRO A 87 -22.10 20.19 -7.54
CA PRO A 87 -21.63 21.47 -8.06
C PRO A 87 -20.82 21.25 -9.34
N PRO A 88 -20.90 22.17 -10.30
CA PRO A 88 -20.23 22.00 -11.58
C PRO A 88 -18.75 21.71 -11.37
N ARG A 89 -18.29 20.60 -11.93
CA ARG A 89 -16.86 20.19 -11.94
C ARG A 89 -16.06 21.35 -12.54
N ARG A 90 -15.11 21.89 -11.82
CA ARG A 90 -14.11 22.79 -12.38
C ARG A 90 -13.18 21.93 -13.25
N VAL A 91 -13.50 21.83 -14.52
CA VAL A 91 -12.67 21.11 -15.49
C VAL A 91 -11.37 21.91 -15.67
N LEU A 92 -10.29 21.41 -15.04
CA LEU A 92 -8.95 21.97 -15.30
C LEU A 92 -8.50 21.57 -16.69
N SER A 93 -7.82 22.49 -17.41
CA SER A 93 -7.10 22.09 -18.62
C SER A 93 -5.97 21.11 -18.26
N SER A 94 -5.54 20.29 -19.21
CA SER A 94 -4.42 19.36 -19.02
C SER A 94 -3.14 20.08 -18.60
N GLU A 95 -2.87 21.24 -19.14
CA GLU A 95 -1.72 22.06 -18.78
C GLU A 95 -1.82 22.58 -17.35
N GLU A 96 -2.96 23.14 -16.96
CA GLU A 96 -3.19 23.63 -15.61
C GLU A 96 -3.14 22.51 -14.57
N ARG A 97 -3.68 21.31 -14.89
CA ARG A 97 -3.58 20.13 -14.03
C ARG A 97 -2.13 19.73 -13.82
N ARG A 98 -1.33 19.62 -14.88
CA ARG A 98 0.10 19.27 -14.78
C ARG A 98 0.87 20.31 -13.97
N ARG A 99 0.60 21.59 -14.20
CA ARG A 99 1.23 22.68 -13.44
C ARG A 99 0.91 22.57 -11.94
N GLN A 100 -0.35 22.36 -11.57
CA GLN A 100 -0.75 22.24 -10.16
C GLN A 100 -0.22 20.97 -9.51
N LEU A 101 -0.16 19.86 -10.23
CA LEU A 101 0.47 18.63 -9.75
C LEU A 101 1.98 18.80 -9.55
N GLN A 102 2.66 19.56 -10.39
CA GLN A 102 4.09 19.87 -10.20
C GLN A 102 4.30 20.69 -8.94
N VAL A 103 3.52 21.75 -8.73
CA VAL A 103 3.57 22.55 -7.49
C VAL A 103 3.34 21.66 -6.26
N LEU A 104 2.35 20.76 -6.32
CA LEU A 104 2.08 19.83 -5.25
C LEU A 104 3.23 18.82 -5.02
N SER A 105 3.89 18.37 -6.08
CA SER A 105 5.07 17.52 -6.01
C SER A 105 6.24 18.22 -5.31
N ASP A 106 6.47 19.50 -5.60
CA ASP A 106 7.52 20.30 -4.98
C ASP A 106 7.21 20.57 -3.50
N GLU A 107 5.94 20.83 -3.14
CA GLU A 107 5.49 20.89 -1.74
C GLU A 107 5.74 19.57 -0.99
N VAL A 108 5.50 18.44 -1.63
CA VAL A 108 5.76 17.10 -1.06
C VAL A 108 7.25 16.85 -0.90
N ALA A 109 8.07 17.27 -1.85
CA ALA A 109 9.53 17.09 -1.80
C ALA A 109 10.15 17.78 -0.58
N SER A 110 9.64 18.95 -0.21
CA SER A 110 10.11 19.74 0.96
C SER A 110 9.35 19.42 2.26
N CYS A 111 8.40 18.48 2.27
CA CYS A 111 7.52 18.20 3.40
C CYS A 111 8.28 17.64 4.62
N THR A 112 7.98 18.15 5.83
CA THR A 112 8.54 17.70 7.12
C THR A 112 7.46 17.29 8.13
N ARG A 113 6.23 16.95 7.70
CA ARG A 113 5.05 16.75 8.55
C ARG A 113 5.04 15.45 9.35
N CYS A 114 5.88 14.46 9.03
CA CYS A 114 5.96 13.20 9.74
C CYS A 114 7.41 12.69 9.82
N PRO A 115 7.74 11.74 10.69
CA PRO A 115 9.11 11.27 10.90
C PRO A 115 9.81 10.73 9.64
N LEU A 116 9.08 10.26 8.63
CA LEU A 116 9.66 9.73 7.39
C LEU A 116 10.53 10.75 6.64
N HIS A 117 10.33 12.06 6.87
CA HIS A 117 11.16 13.08 6.23
C HIS A 117 12.63 12.99 6.61
N ALA A 118 12.93 12.53 7.84
CA ALA A 118 14.31 12.49 8.35
C ALA A 118 15.13 11.33 7.74
N THR A 119 14.45 10.32 7.20
CA THR A 119 15.12 9.09 6.74
C THR A 119 14.99 8.85 5.24
N ARG A 120 14.09 9.56 4.56
CA ARG A 120 13.94 9.43 3.11
C ARG A 120 15.14 9.99 2.35
N THR A 121 15.49 9.35 1.24
CA THR A 121 16.42 9.91 0.25
C THR A 121 15.72 10.83 -0.72
N ARG A 122 14.48 10.48 -1.11
CA ARG A 122 13.59 11.32 -1.91
C ARG A 122 12.12 10.95 -1.68
N THR A 123 11.21 11.81 -2.10
CA THR A 123 9.79 11.51 -2.15
C THR A 123 9.43 10.82 -3.45
N VAL A 124 8.35 10.02 -3.42
CA VAL A 124 7.78 9.33 -4.57
C VAL A 124 6.38 9.87 -4.78
N PHE A 125 6.20 10.70 -5.82
CA PHE A 125 4.94 11.41 -6.00
C PHE A 125 3.91 10.59 -6.78
N ALA A 126 4.24 10.22 -8.01
CA ALA A 126 3.40 9.41 -8.90
C ALA A 126 4.12 9.08 -10.20
N ARG A 127 3.50 8.21 -11.03
CA ARG A 127 3.87 7.99 -12.44
C ARG A 127 2.63 7.83 -13.33
N GLY A 128 2.78 7.95 -14.63
CA GLY A 128 1.73 7.82 -15.63
C GLY A 128 1.13 9.16 -16.06
N ASN A 129 -0.01 9.11 -16.73
CA ASN A 129 -0.64 10.30 -17.34
C ASN A 129 -1.61 10.99 -16.36
N PRO A 130 -1.39 12.25 -15.98
CA PRO A 130 -2.31 13.00 -15.14
C PRO A 130 -3.73 13.19 -15.72
N ASP A 131 -3.89 13.03 -17.01
CA ASP A 131 -5.18 13.14 -17.70
C ASP A 131 -5.90 11.79 -17.84
N ALA A 132 -5.32 10.70 -17.31
CA ALA A 132 -5.92 9.38 -17.36
C ALA A 132 -7.21 9.30 -16.55
N GLU A 133 -8.20 8.61 -17.09
CA GLU A 133 -9.48 8.36 -16.41
C GLU A 133 -9.35 7.35 -15.27
N LEU A 134 -8.30 6.53 -15.28
CA LEU A 134 -8.06 5.44 -14.33
C LEU A 134 -6.86 5.75 -13.45
N VAL A 135 -7.08 5.72 -12.12
CA VAL A 135 -6.03 5.93 -11.13
C VAL A 135 -5.89 4.68 -10.26
N PHE A 136 -4.67 4.16 -10.19
CA PHE A 136 -4.29 3.10 -9.24
C PHE A 136 -3.67 3.72 -7.99
N VAL A 137 -4.12 3.26 -6.83
CA VAL A 137 -3.68 3.76 -5.53
C VAL A 137 -3.07 2.62 -4.73
N GLY A 138 -1.76 2.71 -4.44
CA GLY A 138 -1.02 1.81 -3.57
C GLY A 138 -0.86 2.33 -2.15
N GLU A 139 -0.15 1.57 -1.32
CA GLU A 139 0.08 1.86 0.10
C GLU A 139 1.14 2.95 0.29
N GLY A 140 2.35 2.69 -0.12
CA GLY A 140 3.51 3.57 0.02
C GLY A 140 4.67 3.09 -0.85
N PRO A 141 5.73 3.91 -0.99
CA PRO A 141 6.90 3.54 -1.75
C PRO A 141 7.70 2.41 -1.10
N THR A 142 8.27 1.55 -1.92
CA THR A 142 9.32 0.59 -1.56
C THR A 142 10.71 1.25 -1.63
N ARG A 143 11.76 0.46 -1.31
CA ARG A 143 13.14 0.90 -1.47
C ARG A 143 13.47 1.20 -2.93
N GLU A 144 13.04 0.35 -3.84
CA GLU A 144 13.25 0.52 -5.29
C GLU A 144 12.56 1.78 -5.80
N ASP A 145 11.31 2.02 -5.35
CA ASP A 145 10.54 3.20 -5.71
C ASP A 145 11.24 4.48 -5.23
N GLU A 146 11.75 4.48 -3.99
CA GLU A 146 12.48 5.61 -3.43
C GLU A 146 13.77 5.91 -4.20
N LEU A 147 14.53 4.87 -4.59
CA LEU A 147 15.76 5.03 -5.36
C LEU A 147 15.51 5.60 -6.75
N GLN A 148 14.41 5.24 -7.41
CA GLN A 148 14.07 5.72 -8.74
C GLN A 148 13.24 7.00 -8.71
N GLY A 149 12.52 7.26 -7.61
CA GLY A 149 11.61 8.42 -7.48
C GLY A 149 10.23 8.20 -8.11
N GLU A 150 9.93 6.98 -8.53
CA GLU A 150 8.65 6.59 -9.12
C GLU A 150 8.01 5.43 -8.36
N PRO A 151 6.66 5.40 -8.20
CA PRO A 151 5.99 4.31 -7.52
C PRO A 151 5.89 3.07 -8.41
N PHE A 152 5.93 1.88 -7.78
CA PHE A 152 5.75 0.60 -8.46
C PHE A 152 6.79 0.33 -9.57
N VAL A 153 8.08 0.46 -9.26
CA VAL A 153 9.19 0.15 -10.19
C VAL A 153 9.83 -1.22 -9.95
N GLY A 154 9.61 -1.82 -8.77
CA GLY A 154 10.09 -3.17 -8.45
C GLY A 154 9.17 -4.29 -8.96
N PRO A 155 9.38 -5.55 -8.54
CA PRO A 155 8.64 -6.72 -9.03
C PRO A 155 7.11 -6.61 -8.91
N ALA A 156 6.60 -5.93 -7.86
CA ALA A 156 5.18 -5.65 -7.71
C ALA A 156 4.67 -4.67 -8.77
N GLY A 157 5.51 -3.72 -9.17
CA GLY A 157 5.21 -2.76 -10.23
C GLY A 157 5.22 -3.41 -11.60
N GLU A 158 6.18 -4.27 -11.90
CA GLU A 158 6.19 -5.05 -13.15
C GLU A 158 4.92 -5.89 -13.30
N LEU A 159 4.43 -6.48 -12.19
CA LEU A 159 3.18 -7.21 -12.22
C LEU A 159 2.00 -6.27 -12.47
N LEU A 160 1.98 -5.07 -11.84
CA LEU A 160 0.95 -4.07 -12.08
C LEU A 160 0.94 -3.61 -13.53
N ASP A 161 2.11 -3.39 -14.14
CA ASP A 161 2.22 -3.01 -15.55
C ASP A 161 1.66 -4.11 -16.48
N LYS A 162 1.92 -5.39 -16.17
CA LYS A 162 1.32 -6.52 -16.88
C LYS A 162 -0.20 -6.57 -16.71
N MET A 163 -0.71 -6.25 -15.52
CA MET A 163 -2.16 -6.18 -15.26
C MET A 163 -2.80 -5.05 -16.07
N ILE A 164 -2.20 -3.86 -16.08
CA ILE A 164 -2.65 -2.71 -16.88
C ILE A 164 -2.60 -3.05 -18.37
N GLY A 165 -1.51 -3.66 -18.85
CA GLY A 165 -1.39 -4.12 -20.22
C GLY A 165 -2.46 -5.15 -20.63
N ALA A 166 -2.80 -6.08 -19.72
CA ALA A 166 -3.88 -7.07 -19.94
C ALA A 166 -5.27 -6.41 -20.04
N MET A 167 -5.47 -5.25 -19.42
CA MET A 167 -6.69 -4.44 -19.58
C MET A 167 -6.76 -3.72 -20.94
N GLY A 168 -5.76 -3.88 -21.80
CA GLY A 168 -5.65 -3.13 -23.05
C GLY A 168 -5.27 -1.67 -22.83
N CYS A 169 -4.70 -1.35 -21.68
CA CYS A 169 -4.26 -0.02 -21.29
C CYS A 169 -2.74 0.11 -21.49
N GLY A 170 -2.29 1.24 -22.01
CA GLY A 170 -0.89 1.65 -22.04
C GLY A 170 -0.49 2.47 -20.81
N ARG A 171 0.76 2.95 -20.80
CA ARG A 171 1.25 3.85 -19.72
C ARG A 171 0.47 5.17 -19.64
N ASP A 172 -0.04 5.64 -20.75
CA ASP A 172 -0.79 6.91 -20.86
C ASP A 172 -2.28 6.76 -20.47
N ASP A 173 -2.77 5.54 -20.31
CA ASP A 173 -4.16 5.26 -19.93
C ASP A 173 -4.37 5.16 -18.41
N ALA A 174 -3.30 5.25 -17.62
CA ALA A 174 -3.35 5.11 -16.18
C ALA A 174 -2.45 6.13 -15.47
N TYR A 175 -2.87 6.50 -14.25
CA TYR A 175 -2.05 7.21 -13.29
C TYR A 175 -1.86 6.36 -12.04
N ILE A 176 -0.66 6.30 -11.52
CA ILE A 176 -0.29 5.42 -10.40
C ILE A 176 0.29 6.28 -9.28
N MET A 177 -0.29 6.14 -8.10
CA MET A 177 0.13 6.89 -6.91
C MET A 177 0.03 6.04 -5.65
N THR A 178 0.56 6.54 -4.55
CA THR A 178 0.52 5.90 -3.23
C THR A 178 -0.10 6.82 -2.19
N VAL A 179 -0.64 6.24 -1.10
CA VAL A 179 -1.24 6.99 0.02
C VAL A 179 -0.21 7.87 0.68
N VAL A 180 0.96 7.31 1.03
CA VAL A 180 2.09 8.09 1.54
C VAL A 180 3.14 8.29 0.46
N LYS A 181 3.89 9.40 0.55
CA LYS A 181 4.86 9.82 -0.48
C LYS A 181 6.31 9.55 -0.09
N CYS A 182 6.53 9.02 1.10
CA CYS A 182 7.84 8.67 1.63
C CYS A 182 7.84 7.18 1.98
N ARG A 183 8.98 6.54 1.78
CA ARG A 183 9.18 5.16 2.16
C ARG A 183 9.12 5.00 3.68
N SER A 184 8.39 4.01 4.15
CA SER A 184 8.37 3.55 5.54
C SER A 184 9.09 2.21 5.66
N PHE A 185 10.05 2.13 6.59
CA PHE A 185 10.84 0.93 6.84
C PHE A 185 11.01 0.66 8.34
N GLU A 186 11.43 -0.54 8.68
CA GLU A 186 11.67 -0.92 10.07
C GLU A 186 12.91 -0.19 10.61
N PRO A 187 12.83 0.56 11.73
CA PRO A 187 13.99 1.28 12.28
C PRO A 187 15.18 0.38 12.61
N ALA A 188 14.91 -0.86 13.01
CA ALA A 188 15.95 -1.85 13.33
C ALA A 188 16.57 -2.51 12.09
N ASP A 189 15.90 -2.44 10.93
CA ASP A 189 16.36 -3.00 9.66
C ASP A 189 15.93 -2.11 8.49
N PRO A 190 16.76 -1.15 8.08
CA PRO A 190 16.45 -0.24 6.96
C PRO A 190 16.27 -0.92 5.61
N THR A 191 16.57 -2.20 5.48
CA THR A 191 16.32 -2.96 4.25
C THR A 191 14.89 -3.46 4.14
N LYS A 192 14.15 -3.50 5.26
CA LYS A 192 12.81 -4.06 5.36
C LYS A 192 11.74 -2.98 5.36
N ASP A 193 10.96 -2.94 4.30
CA ASP A 193 9.79 -2.06 4.22
C ASP A 193 8.71 -2.50 5.22
N ARG A 194 8.02 -1.52 5.81
CA ARG A 194 6.84 -1.72 6.68
C ARG A 194 5.64 -0.94 6.15
N LYS A 195 4.48 -1.26 6.66
CA LYS A 195 3.30 -0.43 6.42
C LYS A 195 3.47 0.94 7.08
N PRO A 196 3.01 2.03 6.42
CA PRO A 196 2.93 3.32 7.06
C PRO A 196 1.97 3.26 8.26
N ASP A 197 2.32 3.94 9.34
CA ASP A 197 1.47 4.05 10.51
C ASP A 197 0.33 5.07 10.31
N ALA A 198 -0.58 5.14 11.28
CA ALA A 198 -1.74 6.03 11.20
C ALA A 198 -1.34 7.52 11.21
N GLY A 199 -0.28 7.89 11.92
CA GLY A 199 0.24 9.25 11.98
C GLY A 199 0.88 9.67 10.65
N GLU A 200 1.66 8.79 10.04
CA GLU A 200 2.28 8.98 8.72
C GLU A 200 1.22 9.15 7.64
N MET A 201 0.19 8.29 7.65
CA MET A 201 -0.94 8.41 6.72
C MET A 201 -1.73 9.69 6.93
N ALA A 202 -2.01 10.07 8.18
CA ALA A 202 -2.72 11.30 8.51
C ALA A 202 -1.95 12.55 8.08
N ALA A 203 -0.63 12.58 8.31
CA ALA A 203 0.24 13.69 7.90
C ALA A 203 0.31 13.83 6.36
N CYS A 204 0.28 12.72 5.62
CA CYS A 204 0.33 12.70 4.16
C CYS A 204 -1.05 12.91 3.50
N ARG A 205 -2.13 12.75 4.25
CA ARG A 205 -3.52 12.81 3.77
C ARG A 205 -3.86 14.09 2.99
N PRO A 206 -3.47 15.30 3.40
CA PRO A 206 -3.78 16.51 2.65
C PRO A 206 -3.19 16.53 1.23
N PHE A 207 -1.98 15.99 1.06
CA PHE A 207 -1.36 15.86 -0.26
C PHE A 207 -2.06 14.82 -1.13
N PHE A 208 -2.40 13.68 -0.53
CA PHE A 208 -3.13 12.61 -1.19
C PHE A 208 -4.51 13.07 -1.70
N ASP A 209 -5.27 13.75 -0.85
CA ASP A 209 -6.60 14.25 -1.20
C ASP A 209 -6.55 15.33 -2.29
N ARG A 210 -5.60 16.28 -2.18
CA ARG A 210 -5.40 17.33 -3.19
C ARG A 210 -4.96 16.75 -4.53
N GLN A 211 -4.10 15.73 -4.52
CA GLN A 211 -3.68 15.04 -5.74
C GLN A 211 -4.87 14.37 -6.43
N LEU A 212 -5.73 13.64 -5.71
CA LEU A 212 -6.94 13.03 -6.28
C LEU A 212 -7.97 14.07 -6.77
N GLU A 213 -8.07 15.22 -6.11
CA GLU A 213 -8.94 16.31 -6.55
C GLU A 213 -8.45 16.95 -7.87
N LEU A 214 -7.14 17.09 -8.05
CA LEU A 214 -6.54 17.61 -9.28
C LEU A 214 -6.69 16.62 -10.45
N LEU A 215 -6.56 15.32 -10.18
CA LEU A 215 -6.70 14.26 -11.18
C LEU A 215 -8.13 14.09 -11.67
N ASP A 216 -9.10 14.17 -10.73
CA ASP A 216 -10.54 14.01 -10.97
C ASP A 216 -10.89 12.77 -11.81
N PRO A 217 -10.49 11.55 -11.42
CA PRO A 217 -10.59 10.35 -12.25
C PRO A 217 -12.03 9.86 -12.43
N SER A 218 -12.27 9.11 -13.51
CA SER A 218 -13.53 8.40 -13.77
C SER A 218 -13.66 7.15 -12.90
N ALA A 219 -12.53 6.51 -12.55
CA ALA A 219 -12.47 5.36 -11.65
C ALA A 219 -11.16 5.29 -10.86
N LEU A 220 -11.23 4.73 -9.64
CA LEU A 220 -10.11 4.38 -8.78
C LEU A 220 -9.99 2.87 -8.64
N VAL A 221 -8.77 2.36 -8.61
CA VAL A 221 -8.45 1.00 -8.18
C VAL A 221 -7.59 1.08 -6.93
N GLY A 222 -8.13 0.62 -5.79
CA GLY A 222 -7.42 0.56 -4.52
C GLY A 222 -6.65 -0.76 -4.38
N LEU A 223 -5.33 -0.70 -4.33
CA LEU A 223 -4.44 -1.86 -4.29
C LEU A 223 -4.09 -2.23 -2.84
N GLY A 224 -4.79 -3.23 -2.29
CA GLY A 224 -4.54 -3.76 -0.96
C GLY A 224 -5.29 -3.03 0.17
N ALA A 225 -5.19 -3.59 1.38
CA ALA A 225 -5.98 -3.15 2.53
C ALA A 225 -5.69 -1.70 2.93
N THR A 226 -4.43 -1.29 2.99
CA THR A 226 -4.03 0.05 3.45
C THR A 226 -4.52 1.15 2.50
N ALA A 227 -4.38 0.95 1.18
CA ALA A 227 -4.88 1.89 0.19
C ALA A 227 -6.42 2.00 0.24
N VAL A 228 -7.10 0.85 0.33
CA VAL A 228 -8.57 0.82 0.42
C VAL A 228 -9.06 1.46 1.72
N GLN A 229 -8.40 1.22 2.86
CA GLN A 229 -8.70 1.89 4.12
C GLN A 229 -8.51 3.40 4.02
N ALA A 230 -7.44 3.87 3.42
CA ALA A 230 -7.21 5.30 3.20
C ALA A 230 -8.30 5.95 2.32
N LEU A 231 -8.81 5.23 1.32
CA LEU A 231 -9.84 5.71 0.41
C LEU A 231 -11.25 5.65 0.99
N THR A 232 -11.56 4.67 1.85
CA THR A 232 -12.94 4.41 2.33
C THR A 232 -13.15 4.70 3.80
N GLY A 233 -12.07 4.80 4.60
CA GLY A 233 -12.13 4.79 6.06
C GLY A 233 -12.50 3.43 6.67
N SER A 234 -12.75 2.41 5.85
CA SER A 234 -13.20 1.09 6.31
C SER A 234 -12.03 0.21 6.78
N THR A 235 -12.17 -0.42 7.94
CA THR A 235 -11.25 -1.42 8.48
C THR A 235 -11.63 -2.85 8.10
N THR A 236 -12.68 -3.02 7.29
CA THR A 236 -13.11 -4.33 6.79
C THR A 236 -11.97 -5.00 5.99
N PRO A 237 -11.71 -6.29 6.19
CA PRO A 237 -10.68 -7.01 5.46
C PRO A 237 -10.85 -6.91 3.93
N ILE A 238 -9.73 -6.75 3.22
CA ILE A 238 -9.72 -6.63 1.75
C ILE A 238 -10.38 -7.80 1.05
N THR A 239 -10.32 -9.00 1.62
CA THR A 239 -10.96 -10.21 1.12
C THR A 239 -12.49 -10.11 1.04
N ARG A 240 -13.09 -9.22 1.85
CA ARG A 240 -14.54 -8.94 1.84
C ARG A 240 -14.89 -7.70 1.04
N LEU A 241 -13.93 -6.80 0.83
CA LEU A 241 -14.16 -5.55 0.10
C LEU A 241 -13.90 -5.67 -1.40
N ARG A 242 -12.93 -6.53 -1.80
CA ARG A 242 -12.56 -6.68 -3.20
C ARG A 242 -13.74 -7.07 -4.09
N GLY A 243 -13.68 -6.67 -5.33
CA GLY A 243 -14.68 -7.02 -6.33
C GLY A 243 -16.05 -6.34 -6.14
N THR A 244 -16.18 -5.46 -5.15
CA THR A 244 -17.43 -4.72 -4.91
C THR A 244 -17.17 -3.23 -5.02
N TRP A 245 -17.88 -2.59 -5.95
CA TRP A 245 -17.78 -1.15 -6.15
C TRP A 245 -18.11 -0.35 -4.89
N ARG A 246 -17.31 0.65 -4.61
CA ARG A 246 -17.47 1.65 -3.56
C ARG A 246 -17.47 3.03 -4.17
N LEU A 247 -17.70 4.06 -3.35
CA LEU A 247 -17.56 5.45 -3.76
C LEU A 247 -16.51 6.13 -2.88
N PHE A 248 -15.51 6.72 -3.50
CA PHE A 248 -14.59 7.64 -2.83
C PHE A 248 -15.26 9.02 -2.70
N LYS A 249 -15.32 9.57 -1.47
CA LYS A 249 -16.01 10.84 -1.15
C LYS A 249 -17.43 10.90 -1.73
N GLY A 250 -18.16 9.78 -1.76
CA GLY A 250 -19.52 9.68 -2.29
C GLY A 250 -19.67 9.91 -3.79
N ARG A 251 -18.56 10.04 -4.54
CA ARG A 251 -18.58 10.50 -5.93
C ARG A 251 -17.82 9.59 -6.90
N VAL A 252 -16.55 9.36 -6.63
CA VAL A 252 -15.68 8.62 -7.58
C VAL A 252 -15.80 7.13 -7.35
N PRO A 253 -16.14 6.34 -8.37
CA PRO A 253 -16.17 4.88 -8.28
C PRO A 253 -14.80 4.31 -7.90
N LEU A 254 -14.79 3.42 -6.92
CA LEU A 254 -13.60 2.76 -6.39
C LEU A 254 -13.78 1.26 -6.46
N MET A 255 -12.85 0.57 -7.09
CA MET A 255 -12.72 -0.88 -7.08
C MET A 255 -11.61 -1.30 -6.11
N PRO A 256 -11.93 -1.87 -4.95
CA PRO A 256 -10.95 -2.51 -4.08
C PRO A 256 -10.46 -3.82 -4.70
N THR A 257 -9.14 -4.07 -4.66
CA THR A 257 -8.56 -5.35 -5.09
C THR A 257 -7.28 -5.67 -4.30
N PHE A 258 -6.68 -6.85 -4.53
CA PHE A 258 -5.45 -7.23 -3.86
C PHE A 258 -4.25 -6.41 -4.37
N HIS A 259 -3.26 -6.24 -3.50
CA HIS A 259 -2.00 -5.58 -3.85
C HIS A 259 -1.14 -6.52 -4.73
N PRO A 260 -0.45 -6.01 -5.78
CA PRO A 260 0.41 -6.84 -6.62
C PRO A 260 1.48 -7.63 -5.85
N ALA A 261 2.07 -7.05 -4.81
CA ALA A 261 3.03 -7.77 -3.95
C ALA A 261 2.42 -8.97 -3.21
N TYR A 262 1.11 -8.97 -2.95
CA TYR A 262 0.41 -10.14 -2.41
C TYR A 262 0.29 -11.24 -3.48
N LEU A 263 0.04 -10.87 -4.73
CA LEU A 263 -0.10 -11.81 -5.85
C LEU A 263 1.22 -12.51 -6.23
N LEU A 264 2.36 -11.88 -5.93
CA LEU A 264 3.67 -12.52 -6.09
C LEU A 264 3.85 -13.70 -5.12
N ARG A 265 3.27 -13.58 -3.91
CA ARG A 265 3.31 -14.63 -2.87
C ARG A 265 2.15 -15.62 -2.97
N SER A 266 1.04 -15.21 -3.60
CA SER A 266 -0.20 -15.99 -3.74
C SER A 266 -0.71 -15.91 -5.18
N PRO A 267 -0.05 -16.61 -6.12
CA PRO A 267 -0.38 -16.53 -7.55
C PRO A 267 -1.80 -17.02 -7.90
N ASP A 268 -2.37 -17.91 -7.09
CA ASP A 268 -3.76 -18.40 -7.19
C ASP A 268 -4.79 -17.24 -7.14
N LYS A 269 -4.45 -16.14 -6.49
CA LYS A 269 -5.30 -14.95 -6.35
C LYS A 269 -5.28 -14.00 -7.58
N LYS A 270 -4.46 -14.28 -8.58
CA LYS A 270 -4.43 -13.48 -9.81
C LYS A 270 -5.76 -13.49 -10.56
N ARG A 271 -6.47 -14.64 -10.54
CA ARG A 271 -7.79 -14.76 -11.15
C ARG A 271 -8.81 -13.85 -10.47
N ASP A 272 -8.80 -13.80 -9.15
CA ASP A 272 -9.66 -12.92 -8.36
C ASP A 272 -9.48 -11.44 -8.77
N VAL A 273 -8.22 -11.00 -8.88
CA VAL A 273 -7.90 -9.63 -9.30
C VAL A 273 -8.30 -9.36 -10.75
N TRP A 274 -8.12 -10.35 -11.63
CA TRP A 274 -8.54 -10.21 -13.02
C TRP A 274 -10.06 -10.01 -13.14
N ASP A 275 -10.85 -10.71 -12.32
CA ASP A 275 -12.30 -10.53 -12.27
C ASP A 275 -12.69 -9.13 -11.77
N ASP A 276 -11.93 -8.54 -10.82
CA ASP A 276 -12.12 -7.16 -10.38
C ASP A 276 -11.80 -6.17 -11.52
N LEU A 277 -10.68 -6.37 -12.22
CA LEU A 277 -10.24 -5.49 -13.30
C LEU A 277 -11.16 -5.55 -14.53
N LYS A 278 -11.75 -6.71 -14.84
CA LYS A 278 -12.78 -6.80 -15.89
C LYS A 278 -13.98 -5.88 -15.62
N GLN A 279 -14.42 -5.77 -14.36
CA GLN A 279 -15.47 -4.83 -14.00
C GLN A 279 -15.04 -3.37 -14.20
N VAL A 280 -13.76 -3.06 -13.92
CA VAL A 280 -13.21 -1.71 -14.19
C VAL A 280 -13.21 -1.42 -15.69
N MET A 281 -12.77 -2.38 -16.52
CA MET A 281 -12.79 -2.25 -17.99
C MET A 281 -14.19 -1.99 -18.51
N GLN A 282 -15.17 -2.80 -18.08
CA GLN A 282 -16.59 -2.64 -18.46
C GLN A 282 -17.11 -1.23 -18.11
N ARG A 283 -16.76 -0.73 -16.92
CA ARG A 283 -17.18 0.60 -16.49
C ARG A 283 -16.58 1.73 -17.32
N LEU A 284 -15.35 1.55 -17.80
CA LEU A 284 -14.64 2.50 -18.66
C LEU A 284 -14.99 2.33 -20.15
N GLY A 285 -15.95 1.45 -20.48
CA GLY A 285 -16.31 1.17 -21.89
C GLY A 285 -15.22 0.46 -22.68
N LYS A 286 -14.24 -0.14 -21.99
CA LYS A 286 -13.17 -0.93 -22.62
C LYS A 286 -13.65 -2.38 -22.78
N ASP A 287 -13.49 -2.91 -23.98
CA ASP A 287 -13.88 -4.30 -24.26
C ASP A 287 -12.98 -5.29 -23.49
N SER A 288 -13.61 -6.20 -22.76
CA SER A 288 -12.92 -7.24 -21.99
C SER A 288 -12.60 -8.50 -22.81
N SER A 289 -12.88 -8.48 -24.11
CA SER A 289 -12.55 -9.59 -25.02
C SER A 289 -11.04 -9.72 -25.14
N PRO A 290 -10.47 -10.94 -25.01
CA PRO A 290 -9.06 -11.16 -25.29
C PRO A 290 -8.81 -10.76 -26.74
N LYS A 291 -7.91 -9.77 -26.97
CA LYS A 291 -7.39 -9.55 -28.30
C LYS A 291 -6.50 -10.77 -28.62
N ASP A 292 -6.99 -11.61 -29.51
CA ASP A 292 -6.20 -12.70 -30.08
C ASP A 292 -4.90 -12.12 -30.62
N ARG A 293 -3.78 -12.54 -30.02
CA ARG A 293 -2.42 -12.34 -30.53
C ARG A 293 -1.84 -13.67 -30.89
#